data_8e88223235c63d634186faedd2df0416
#
_entry.id   8e88223235c63d634186faedd2df0416
#
_cell.length_a   1.000
_cell.length_b   1.000
_cell.length_c   1.000
_cell.angle_alpha   90.00
_cell.angle_beta   90.00
_cell.angle_gamma   90.00
#
_symmetry.space_group_name_H-M   'P 1'
#
loop_
_entity.id
_entity.type
_entity.pdbx_description
1 polymer ?
#
loop_
_entity_poly.entity_id
_entity_poly.type
_entity_poly.pdbx_seq_one_letter_code
_entity_poly.pdbx_strand_id
1 'polypeptide(L)'
;IFYILIDKYRFILFNSQSWLRLKLVEFKKEFPPETTDYKFVESVLLASINRESKTNIKMLEGLISMCPMIGLLGTVYGMIEVFEVLSFLGTGNPRAMSSGVAMATIPTMSGMVITLFGLYFYQDLNGRISALSADFKSSLKDEGYKL
;
A
#
# COMPACT_ATOMS: atom_id res chain seq x y z
N ILE A 1 8.78 -0.79 -1.48
CA ILE A 1 7.51 -1.45 -1.14
C ILE A 1 7.63 -2.09 0.24
N PHE A 2 8.51 -3.06 0.46
CA PHE A 2 8.66 -3.78 1.73
C PHE A 2 8.97 -2.88 2.92
N TYR A 3 9.82 -1.87 2.76
CA TYR A 3 10.13 -0.92 3.82
C TYR A 3 8.88 -0.15 4.29
N ILE A 4 8.09 0.36 3.36
CA ILE A 4 6.85 1.09 3.67
C ILE A 4 5.82 0.16 4.33
N LEU A 5 5.73 -1.09 3.86
CA LEU A 5 4.86 -2.10 4.47
C LEU A 5 5.26 -2.40 5.91
N ILE A 6 6.52 -2.68 6.17
CA ILE A 6 7.04 -3.01 7.51
C ILE A 6 6.85 -1.82 8.46
N ASP A 7 7.16 -0.61 8.03
CA ASP A 7 7.01 0.60 8.84
C ASP A 7 5.55 0.85 9.22
N LYS A 8 4.63 0.76 8.26
CA LYS A 8 3.18 0.89 8.50
C LYS A 8 2.61 -0.25 9.34
N TYR A 9 3.06 -1.47 9.12
CA TYR A 9 2.63 -2.62 9.91
C TYR A 9 3.09 -2.49 11.36
N ARG A 10 4.33 -2.07 11.60
CA ARG A 10 4.86 -1.80 12.93
C ARG A 10 4.11 -0.66 13.62
N PHE A 11 3.78 0.42 12.90
CA PHE A 11 3.00 1.52 13.41
C PHE A 11 1.59 1.08 13.84
N ILE A 12 0.88 0.33 13.00
CA ILE A 12 -0.49 -0.14 13.27
C ILE A 12 -0.52 -1.15 14.42
N LEU A 13 0.44 -2.10 14.47
CA LEU A 13 0.46 -3.12 15.51
C LEU A 13 0.92 -2.59 16.87
N PHE A 14 1.90 -1.70 16.90
CA PHE A 14 2.57 -1.32 18.14
C PHE A 14 2.13 0.02 18.71
N ASN A 15 1.71 0.96 17.89
CA ASN A 15 1.50 2.35 18.30
C ASN A 15 0.08 2.88 18.08
N SER A 16 -0.83 2.12 17.49
CA SER A 16 -2.14 2.62 17.08
C SER A 16 -3.02 3.06 18.25
N GLN A 17 -3.04 2.28 19.32
CA GLN A 17 -3.86 2.60 20.51
C GLN A 17 -3.31 3.80 21.31
N SER A 18 -2.01 3.90 21.45
CA SER A 18 -1.37 5.02 22.14
C SER A 18 -1.52 6.31 21.36
N TRP A 19 -1.36 6.25 20.04
CA TRP A 19 -1.53 7.38 19.15
C TRP A 19 -2.98 7.88 19.11
N LEU A 20 -3.96 6.96 19.04
CA LEU A 20 -5.38 7.30 19.12
C LEU A 20 -5.73 8.01 20.43
N ARG A 21 -5.25 7.51 21.57
CA ARG A 21 -5.46 8.16 22.88
C ARG A 21 -4.84 9.55 22.95
N LEU A 22 -3.63 9.73 22.43
CA LEU A 22 -2.98 11.04 22.37
C LEU A 22 -3.76 12.02 21.50
N LYS A 23 -4.20 11.59 20.34
CA LYS A 23 -5.03 12.41 19.43
C LYS A 23 -6.38 12.76 20.06
N LEU A 24 -7.03 11.84 20.76
CA LEU A 24 -8.26 12.12 21.52
C LEU A 24 -8.06 13.16 22.61
N VAL A 25 -6.98 13.04 23.37
CA VAL A 25 -6.66 13.99 24.46
C VAL A 25 -6.33 15.39 23.90
N GLU A 26 -5.52 15.45 22.86
CA GLU A 26 -5.16 16.70 22.17
C GLU A 26 -6.41 17.39 21.62
N PHE A 27 -7.28 16.62 21.01
CA PHE A 27 -8.53 17.09 20.43
C PHE A 27 -9.55 17.56 21.48
N LYS A 28 -9.69 16.82 22.59
CA LYS A 28 -10.55 17.20 23.72
C LYS A 28 -10.14 18.53 24.35
N LYS A 29 -8.85 18.87 24.26
CA LYS A 29 -8.31 20.13 24.75
C LYS A 29 -8.63 21.30 23.81
N GLU A 30 -8.73 21.03 22.51
CA GLU A 30 -8.95 22.03 21.46
C GLU A 30 -10.45 22.30 21.20
N PHE A 31 -11.30 21.28 21.39
CA PHE A 31 -12.75 21.35 21.17
C PHE A 31 -13.54 20.78 22.35
N PRO A 32 -13.87 21.60 23.36
CA PRO A 32 -14.66 21.13 24.50
C PRO A 32 -16.09 20.74 24.06
N PRO A 33 -16.68 19.68 24.64
CA PRO A 33 -17.94 19.07 24.20
C PRO A 33 -19.17 19.98 24.30
N GLU A 34 -19.08 21.08 25.04
CA GLU A 34 -20.23 21.95 25.31
C GLU A 34 -20.49 23.02 24.24
N THR A 35 -19.56 23.25 23.31
CA THR A 35 -19.61 24.43 22.43
C THR A 35 -19.62 24.12 20.94
N THR A 36 -19.46 22.87 20.51
CA THR A 36 -19.22 22.56 19.09
C THR A 36 -20.19 21.51 18.54
N ASP A 37 -20.70 21.75 17.33
CA ASP A 37 -21.57 20.83 16.63
C ASP A 37 -20.85 19.50 16.37
N TYR A 38 -21.35 18.43 16.96
CA TYR A 38 -20.79 17.09 16.93
C TYR A 38 -20.47 16.59 15.50
N LYS A 39 -21.36 16.84 14.54
CA LYS A 39 -21.18 16.42 13.14
C LYS A 39 -19.98 17.10 12.48
N PHE A 40 -19.74 18.36 12.80
CA PHE A 40 -18.58 19.08 12.31
C PHE A 40 -17.27 18.51 12.87
N VAL A 41 -17.27 18.28 14.17
CA VAL A 41 -16.13 17.69 14.91
C VAL A 41 -15.79 16.31 14.39
N GLU A 42 -16.79 15.43 14.23
CA GLU A 42 -16.63 14.09 13.66
C GLU A 42 -16.02 14.15 12.24
N SER A 43 -16.55 15.01 11.39
CA SER A 43 -16.09 15.15 10.02
C SER A 43 -14.63 15.61 9.91
N VAL A 44 -14.23 16.59 10.72
CA VAL A 44 -12.85 17.12 10.74
C VAL A 44 -11.88 16.08 11.27
N LEU A 45 -12.23 15.36 12.32
CA LEU A 45 -11.41 14.30 12.89
C LEU A 45 -11.23 13.13 11.93
N LEU A 46 -12.31 12.61 11.38
CA LEU A 46 -12.26 11.53 10.40
C LEU A 46 -11.47 11.95 9.15
N ALA A 47 -11.58 13.20 8.72
CA ALA A 47 -10.79 13.73 7.63
C ALA A 47 -9.29 13.77 7.97
N SER A 48 -8.91 14.20 9.17
CA SER A 48 -7.51 14.25 9.60
C SER A 48 -6.89 12.87 9.72
N ILE A 49 -7.57 11.93 10.35
CA ILE A 49 -7.13 10.52 10.49
C ILE A 49 -7.00 9.85 9.12
N ASN A 50 -8.00 10.02 8.26
CA ASN A 50 -7.98 9.49 6.91
C ASN A 50 -6.85 10.10 6.06
N ARG A 51 -6.58 11.39 6.20
CA ARG A 51 -5.51 12.06 5.47
C ARG A 51 -4.14 11.52 5.87
N GLU A 52 -3.87 11.43 7.16
CA GLU A 52 -2.58 11.00 7.70
C GLU A 52 -2.32 9.49 7.46
N SER A 53 -3.38 8.67 7.61
CA SER A 53 -3.28 7.23 7.41
C SER A 53 -3.26 6.82 5.93
N LYS A 54 -4.02 7.49 5.05
CA LYS A 54 -4.17 7.10 3.64
C LYS A 54 -3.12 7.66 2.70
N THR A 55 -2.40 8.72 3.06
CA THR A 55 -1.44 9.36 2.15
C THR A 55 -0.37 8.38 1.65
N ASN A 56 0.29 7.67 2.55
CA ASN A 56 1.34 6.71 2.18
C ASN A 56 0.80 5.39 1.60
N ILE A 57 -0.47 5.06 1.88
CA ILE A 57 -1.11 3.85 1.36
C ILE A 57 -1.45 3.99 -0.12
N LYS A 58 -1.90 5.16 -0.56
CA LYS A 58 -2.12 5.43 -2.00
C LYS A 58 -0.81 5.34 -2.80
N MET A 59 0.28 5.86 -2.23
CA MET A 59 1.60 5.72 -2.84
C MET A 59 2.03 4.25 -2.93
N LEU A 60 1.78 3.46 -1.89
CA LEU A 60 2.05 2.02 -1.88
C LEU A 60 1.25 1.29 -2.96
N GLU A 61 -0.04 1.59 -3.10
CA GLU A 61 -0.92 1.05 -4.15
C GLU A 61 -0.36 1.32 -5.55
N GLY A 62 0.04 2.57 -5.81
CA GLY A 62 0.69 2.94 -7.06
C GLY A 62 1.97 2.17 -7.34
N LEU A 63 2.84 2.02 -6.35
CA LEU A 63 4.08 1.26 -6.48
C LEU A 63 3.84 -0.23 -6.75
N ILE A 64 2.85 -0.84 -6.10
CA ILE A 64 2.48 -2.24 -6.32
C ILE A 64 1.96 -2.43 -7.74
N SER A 65 1.12 -1.51 -8.22
CA SER A 65 0.54 -1.55 -9.58
C SER A 65 1.60 -1.39 -10.68
N MET A 66 2.71 -0.73 -10.40
CA MET A 66 3.82 -0.58 -11.35
C MET A 66 4.69 -1.85 -11.49
N CYS A 67 4.69 -2.75 -10.50
CA CYS A 67 5.55 -3.94 -10.52
C CYS A 67 5.32 -4.85 -11.75
N PRO A 68 4.08 -5.19 -12.16
CA PRO A 68 3.86 -5.98 -13.37
C PRO A 68 4.30 -5.25 -14.64
N MET A 69 4.15 -3.92 -14.67
CA MET A 69 4.58 -3.12 -15.83
C MET A 69 6.10 -3.13 -16.00
N ILE A 70 6.84 -3.04 -14.88
CA ILE A 70 8.30 -3.18 -14.89
C ILE A 70 8.71 -4.60 -15.30
N GLY A 71 7.97 -5.62 -14.83
CA GLY A 71 8.16 -7.00 -15.28
C GLY A 71 7.97 -7.17 -16.79
N LEU A 72 6.94 -6.54 -17.36
CA LEU A 72 6.69 -6.53 -18.80
C LEU A 72 7.83 -5.84 -19.57
N LEU A 73 8.32 -4.72 -19.07
CA LEU A 73 9.48 -4.04 -19.66
C LEU A 73 10.71 -4.97 -19.72
N GLY A 74 10.90 -5.79 -18.68
CA GLY A 74 11.96 -6.78 -18.62
C GLY A 74 11.83 -7.85 -19.72
N THR A 75 10.62 -8.29 -20.09
CA THR A 75 10.43 -9.24 -21.21
C THR A 75 10.79 -8.60 -22.54
N VAL A 76 10.39 -7.34 -22.75
CA VAL A 76 10.72 -6.63 -24.00
C VAL A 76 12.23 -6.50 -24.14
N TYR A 77 12.94 -6.11 -23.08
CA TYR A 77 14.39 -6.02 -23.08
C TYR A 77 15.04 -7.40 -23.34
N GLY A 78 14.62 -8.44 -22.64
CA GLY A 78 15.14 -9.80 -22.85
C GLY A 78 14.91 -10.34 -24.26
N MET A 79 13.79 -10.01 -24.89
CA MET A 79 13.53 -10.39 -26.28
C MET A 79 14.44 -9.64 -27.28
N ILE A 80 14.78 -8.38 -27.01
CA ILE A 80 15.75 -7.65 -27.85
C ILE A 80 17.11 -8.36 -27.81
N GLU A 81 17.60 -8.76 -26.64
CA GLU A 81 18.84 -9.54 -26.51
C GLU A 81 18.79 -10.86 -27.27
N VAL A 82 17.65 -11.56 -27.22
CA VAL A 82 17.47 -12.80 -27.99
C VAL A 82 17.61 -12.56 -29.49
N PHE A 83 16.98 -11.53 -30.03
CA PHE A 83 17.07 -11.19 -31.44
C PHE A 83 18.46 -10.71 -31.84
N GLU A 84 19.15 -10.02 -30.97
CA GLU A 84 20.53 -9.62 -31.21
C GLU A 84 21.44 -10.84 -31.34
N VAL A 85 21.37 -11.81 -30.43
CA VAL A 85 22.13 -13.05 -30.50
C VAL A 85 21.80 -13.84 -31.77
N LEU A 86 20.51 -13.89 -32.17
CA LEU A 86 20.08 -14.55 -33.41
C LEU A 86 20.64 -13.89 -34.66
N SER A 87 20.77 -12.57 -34.67
CA SER A 87 21.33 -11.84 -35.81
C SER A 87 22.80 -12.16 -36.02
N PHE A 88 23.56 -12.44 -34.97
CA PHE A 88 24.99 -12.78 -35.05
C PHE A 88 25.24 -14.26 -35.28
N LEU A 89 24.49 -15.15 -34.64
CA LEU A 89 24.73 -16.60 -34.66
C LEU A 89 23.87 -17.33 -35.70
N GLY A 90 22.90 -16.67 -36.32
CA GLY A 90 21.94 -17.27 -37.20
C GLY A 90 20.87 -18.11 -36.47
N THR A 91 19.81 -18.49 -37.18
CA THR A 91 18.66 -19.20 -36.61
C THR A 91 18.89 -20.68 -36.31
N GLY A 92 20.09 -21.18 -36.52
CA GLY A 92 20.42 -22.63 -36.47
C GLY A 92 20.65 -23.20 -35.06
N ASN A 93 20.56 -22.41 -33.99
CA ASN A 93 20.81 -22.91 -32.62
C ASN A 93 19.57 -22.82 -31.71
N PRO A 94 18.69 -23.85 -31.70
CA PRO A 94 17.47 -23.85 -30.89
C PRO A 94 17.72 -23.76 -29.39
N ARG A 95 18.88 -24.19 -28.91
CA ARG A 95 19.25 -24.14 -27.50
C ARG A 95 19.50 -22.68 -27.03
N ALA A 96 20.19 -21.90 -27.87
CA ALA A 96 20.42 -20.48 -27.57
C ALA A 96 19.09 -19.70 -27.56
N MET A 97 18.20 -19.98 -28.50
CA MET A 97 16.86 -19.37 -28.54
C MET A 97 16.04 -19.72 -27.29
N SER A 98 15.94 -20.99 -26.90
CA SER A 98 15.14 -21.40 -25.77
C SER A 98 15.65 -20.81 -24.47
N SER A 99 16.96 -20.75 -24.27
CA SER A 99 17.59 -20.13 -23.11
C SER A 99 17.27 -18.64 -23.02
N GLY A 100 17.36 -17.90 -24.12
CA GLY A 100 17.09 -16.48 -24.16
C GLY A 100 15.62 -16.15 -23.86
N VAL A 101 14.67 -16.91 -24.43
CA VAL A 101 13.23 -16.75 -24.14
C VAL A 101 12.94 -17.05 -22.67
N ALA A 102 13.56 -18.10 -22.10
CA ALA A 102 13.41 -18.42 -20.68
C ALA A 102 13.91 -17.25 -19.80
N MET A 103 15.06 -16.67 -20.11
CA MET A 103 15.62 -15.53 -19.38
C MET A 103 14.73 -14.29 -19.50
N ALA A 104 14.12 -14.05 -20.65
CA ALA A 104 13.21 -12.93 -20.87
C ALA A 104 11.91 -13.03 -20.04
N THR A 105 11.45 -14.24 -19.69
CA THR A 105 10.20 -14.42 -18.92
C THR A 105 10.36 -14.24 -17.41
N ILE A 106 11.56 -14.40 -16.86
CA ILE A 106 11.85 -14.29 -15.42
C ILE A 106 11.41 -12.94 -14.81
N PRO A 107 11.68 -11.77 -15.43
CA PRO A 107 11.28 -10.48 -14.87
C PRO A 107 9.76 -10.36 -14.70
N THR A 108 8.97 -10.88 -15.63
CA THR A 108 7.51 -10.81 -15.54
C THR A 108 6.99 -11.69 -14.41
N MET A 109 7.51 -12.91 -14.27
CA MET A 109 7.14 -13.80 -13.17
C MET A 109 7.45 -13.14 -11.81
N SER A 110 8.65 -12.57 -11.66
CA SER A 110 9.04 -11.90 -10.41
C SER A 110 8.16 -10.68 -10.12
N GLY A 111 7.84 -9.87 -11.14
CA GLY A 111 6.93 -8.73 -11.01
C GLY A 111 5.54 -9.12 -10.53
N MET A 112 4.96 -10.21 -11.08
CA MET A 112 3.66 -10.72 -10.65
C MET A 112 3.69 -11.24 -9.20
N VAL A 113 4.71 -12.01 -8.81
CA VAL A 113 4.85 -12.54 -7.45
C VAL A 113 4.91 -11.39 -6.43
N ILE A 114 5.73 -10.38 -6.69
CA ILE A 114 5.83 -9.19 -5.82
C ILE A 114 4.47 -8.47 -5.70
N THR A 115 3.74 -8.37 -6.81
CA THR A 115 2.41 -7.74 -6.83
C THR A 115 1.40 -8.51 -5.99
N LEU A 116 1.35 -9.83 -6.09
CA LEU A 116 0.42 -10.65 -5.30
C LEU A 116 0.65 -10.48 -3.79
N PHE A 117 1.89 -10.56 -3.35
CA PHE A 117 2.24 -10.30 -1.95
C PHE A 117 1.94 -8.85 -1.54
N GLY A 118 2.27 -7.89 -2.40
CA GLY A 118 2.01 -6.48 -2.16
C GLY A 118 0.53 -6.17 -1.98
N LEU A 119 -0.34 -6.71 -2.85
CA LEU A 119 -1.79 -6.55 -2.77
C LEU A 119 -2.38 -7.19 -1.51
N TYR A 120 -1.91 -8.37 -1.12
CA TYR A 120 -2.36 -9.03 0.10
C TYR A 120 -2.12 -8.14 1.33
N PHE A 121 -0.90 -7.66 1.51
CA PHE A 121 -0.56 -6.78 2.62
C PHE A 121 -1.25 -5.41 2.54
N TYR A 122 -1.43 -4.87 1.34
CA TYR A 122 -2.18 -3.63 1.13
C TYR A 122 -3.63 -3.76 1.61
N GLN A 123 -4.30 -4.86 1.24
CA GLN A 123 -5.69 -5.09 1.66
C GLN A 123 -5.82 -5.27 3.16
N ASP A 124 -4.91 -6.01 3.80
CA ASP A 124 -4.91 -6.18 5.26
C ASP A 124 -4.68 -4.84 5.98
N LEU A 125 -3.73 -4.02 5.52
CA LEU A 125 -3.48 -2.68 6.05
C LEU A 125 -4.69 -1.76 5.91
N ASN A 126 -5.32 -1.75 4.76
CA ASN A 126 -6.50 -0.92 4.50
C ASN A 126 -7.69 -1.33 5.37
N GLY A 127 -7.88 -2.64 5.57
CA GLY A 127 -8.87 -3.18 6.50
C GLY A 127 -8.63 -2.75 7.94
N ARG A 128 -7.41 -2.83 8.42
CA ARG A 128 -7.03 -2.39 9.78
C ARG A 128 -7.22 -0.90 10.00
N ILE A 129 -6.91 -0.06 9.02
CA ILE A 129 -7.14 1.38 9.10
C ILE A 129 -8.64 1.70 9.14
N SER A 130 -9.44 0.97 8.37
CA SER A 130 -10.90 1.13 8.41
C SER A 130 -11.47 0.71 9.77
N ALA A 131 -10.97 -0.36 10.37
CA ALA A 131 -11.34 -0.78 11.72
C ALA A 131 -10.95 0.26 12.77
N LEU A 132 -9.74 0.81 12.71
CA LEU A 132 -9.30 1.90 13.60
C LEU A 132 -10.21 3.13 13.52
N SER A 133 -10.66 3.49 12.32
CA SER A 133 -11.60 4.60 12.14
C SER A 133 -12.97 4.32 12.75
N ALA A 134 -13.43 3.06 12.70
CA ALA A 134 -14.69 2.62 13.30
C ALA A 134 -14.60 2.59 14.83
N ASP A 135 -13.51 2.05 15.39
CA ASP A 135 -13.26 2.03 16.84
C ASP A 135 -13.18 3.45 17.40
N PHE A 136 -12.55 4.35 16.68
CA PHE A 136 -12.47 5.74 17.06
C PHE A 136 -13.86 6.41 17.11
N LYS A 137 -14.70 6.12 16.11
CA LYS A 137 -16.08 6.62 16.07
C LYS A 137 -16.90 6.09 17.25
N SER A 138 -16.75 4.81 17.62
CA SER A 138 -17.43 4.23 18.77
C SER A 138 -16.98 4.85 20.09
N SER A 139 -15.68 5.09 20.25
CA SER A 139 -15.12 5.74 21.45
C SER A 139 -15.61 7.17 21.65
N LEU A 140 -15.79 7.93 20.57
CA LEU A 140 -16.40 9.27 20.62
C LEU A 140 -17.85 9.23 21.09
N LYS A 141 -18.61 8.21 20.68
CA LYS A 141 -20.00 8.02 21.09
C LYS A 141 -20.10 7.69 22.58
N ASP A 142 -19.22 6.85 23.11
CA ASP A 142 -19.21 6.43 24.51
C ASP A 142 -18.82 7.58 25.46
N GLU A 143 -18.02 8.54 25.01
CA GLU A 143 -17.61 9.71 25.82
C GLU A 143 -18.66 10.84 25.89
N GLY A 144 -19.90 10.60 25.44
CA GLY A 144 -21.00 11.53 25.66
C GLY A 144 -21.24 12.55 24.56
N TYR A 145 -20.56 12.44 23.43
CA TYR A 145 -20.95 13.16 22.23
C TYR A 145 -22.21 12.48 21.67
N LYS A 146 -23.40 13.05 21.96
CA LYS A 146 -24.68 12.52 21.46
C LYS A 146 -24.73 12.54 19.93
N LEU A 147 -25.02 11.40 19.36
CA LEU A 147 -25.39 11.25 17.94
C LEU A 147 -26.69 11.93 17.63
#